data_552f34d36e30baf3c9cf9bc8b2274a52
#
_entry.id   552f34d36e30baf3c9cf9bc8b2274a52
#
_cell.length_a   1.000
_cell.length_b   1.000
_cell.length_c   1.000
_cell.angle_alpha   90.00
_cell.angle_beta   90.00
_cell.angle_gamma   90.00
#
_symmetry.space_group_name_H-M   'P 1'
#
loop_
_entity.id
_entity.type
_entity.pdbx_description
1 polymer ?
#
loop_
_entity_poly.entity_id
_entity_poly.type
_entity_poly.pdbx_seq_one_letter_code
_entity_poly.pdbx_strand_id
1 'polypeptide(L)'
;MKQSFKKLIDSLKVSDNHNQRYKYYTAKFIEEAKKGKNWTQWDKGVFEQYFEKGLNCIAKLGNGQMSTAEKMSVKEHWMELAPHLKTIADSQDVPQWSEYEAIRKIIRKYTNRNLNVATNRMLAGLQPKLLCTECDISRINRLVEYLRIHTDVCITNYDPVNWEKASYTLLSLLKFVREGENFLTFSHIPWMLLEECESRYGKLPKKWLVYCNRKMWHHAEALHEIGFINWTMYRVNFSIGDIVYLFMSDERRVRFMTRVAKDNCEREDSKYRVDNGVSKHLTYKLELVAESMNDALREENLKLHGFNGGKSLQSPMKNNPELFEYLLSYFTLQTNDYDEIPNSETIFEGAKKEIVVNRYERSHEARERCIAAHGCKCAVCGMDFEKVYGEIGRDFIHVHHIIPLSSIGKEYKLDPVKELVPVCPNCHAMLHRKEPPYTILELKKMLTIEQ
;
A
#
# COMPACT_ATOMS: atom_id res chain seq x y z
N MET A 1 10.38 -16.38 5.60
CA MET A 1 9.11 -17.02 5.15
C MET A 1 7.95 -16.17 5.60
N LYS A 2 7.07 -15.72 4.70
CA LYS A 2 5.86 -15.00 5.08
C LYS A 2 4.90 -15.95 5.80
N GLN A 3 4.31 -15.48 6.90
CA GLN A 3 3.32 -16.26 7.65
C GLN A 3 1.96 -16.25 6.92
N SER A 4 1.20 -17.33 7.03
CA SER A 4 -0.17 -17.34 6.54
C SER A 4 -1.01 -16.32 7.31
N PHE A 5 -1.64 -15.38 6.59
CA PHE A 5 -2.53 -14.37 7.15
C PHE A 5 -3.69 -15.02 7.92
N LYS A 6 -4.27 -16.08 7.37
CA LYS A 6 -5.32 -16.86 8.04
C LYS A 6 -4.85 -17.40 9.39
N LYS A 7 -3.67 -18.04 9.46
CA LYS A 7 -3.12 -18.58 10.71
C LYS A 7 -2.88 -17.47 11.76
N LEU A 8 -2.44 -16.29 11.31
CA LEU A 8 -2.24 -15.15 12.20
C LEU A 8 -3.58 -14.70 12.81
N ILE A 9 -4.63 -14.57 12.00
CA ILE A 9 -5.98 -14.21 12.49
C ILE A 9 -6.54 -15.27 13.42
N ASP A 10 -6.39 -16.56 13.08
CA ASP A 10 -6.92 -17.69 13.87
C ASP A 10 -6.26 -17.77 15.26
N SER A 11 -5.07 -17.22 15.43
CA SER A 11 -4.38 -17.17 16.73
C SER A 11 -4.93 -16.10 17.68
N LEU A 12 -5.73 -15.16 17.20
CA LEU A 12 -6.24 -14.05 18.01
C LEU A 12 -7.45 -14.49 18.85
N LYS A 13 -7.46 -14.11 20.13
CA LYS A 13 -8.58 -14.39 21.05
C LYS A 13 -9.17 -13.08 21.54
N VAL A 14 -10.45 -12.86 21.28
CA VAL A 14 -11.20 -11.70 21.83
C VAL A 14 -11.67 -12.02 23.22
N SER A 15 -11.44 -11.11 24.15
CA SER A 15 -11.96 -11.24 25.53
C SER A 15 -13.50 -11.17 25.55
N ASP A 16 -14.15 -12.16 26.15
CA ASP A 16 -15.61 -12.26 26.20
C ASP A 16 -16.25 -11.03 26.87
N ASN A 17 -15.67 -10.53 27.93
CA ASN A 17 -16.21 -9.38 28.67
C ASN A 17 -16.17 -8.11 27.80
N HIS A 18 -15.06 -7.87 27.12
CA HIS A 18 -14.94 -6.72 26.20
C HIS A 18 -15.97 -6.84 25.07
N ASN A 19 -16.11 -8.02 24.50
CA ASN A 19 -17.01 -8.31 23.40
C ASN A 19 -18.49 -8.09 23.78
N GLN A 20 -18.92 -8.52 24.98
CA GLN A 20 -20.28 -8.31 25.47
C GLN A 20 -20.60 -6.81 25.66
N ARG A 21 -19.69 -6.06 26.26
CA ARG A 21 -19.86 -4.61 26.47
C ARG A 21 -19.93 -3.87 25.14
N TYR A 22 -19.08 -4.23 24.18
CA TYR A 22 -19.07 -3.65 22.85
C TYR A 22 -20.39 -3.94 22.10
N LYS A 23 -20.86 -5.19 22.11
CA LYS A 23 -22.12 -5.59 21.49
C LYS A 23 -23.29 -4.78 22.05
N TYR A 24 -23.38 -4.66 23.37
CA TYR A 24 -24.46 -3.93 24.05
C TYR A 24 -24.49 -2.46 23.64
N TYR A 25 -23.39 -1.74 23.83
CA TYR A 25 -23.36 -0.30 23.55
C TYR A 25 -23.47 0.02 22.06
N THR A 26 -22.92 -0.80 21.18
CA THR A 26 -23.01 -0.60 19.73
C THR A 26 -24.43 -0.81 19.23
N ALA A 27 -25.11 -1.86 19.66
CA ALA A 27 -26.52 -2.08 19.31
C ALA A 27 -27.41 -0.91 19.78
N LYS A 28 -27.24 -0.48 21.03
CA LYS A 28 -27.99 0.67 21.59
C LYS A 28 -27.66 1.97 20.87
N PHE A 29 -26.43 2.21 20.49
CA PHE A 29 -26.03 3.41 19.74
C PHE A 29 -26.72 3.47 18.37
N ILE A 30 -26.76 2.35 17.65
CA ILE A 30 -27.49 2.27 16.38
C ILE A 30 -28.98 2.51 16.58
N GLU A 31 -29.61 1.91 17.62
CA GLU A 31 -31.02 2.13 17.93
C GLU A 31 -31.33 3.61 18.22
N GLU A 32 -30.50 4.29 19.01
CA GLU A 32 -30.69 5.71 19.33
C GLU A 32 -30.49 6.59 18.08
N ALA A 33 -29.48 6.32 17.26
CA ALA A 33 -29.23 7.06 16.03
C ALA A 33 -30.39 6.95 15.03
N LYS A 34 -30.98 5.75 14.88
CA LYS A 34 -32.16 5.52 14.00
C LYS A 34 -33.37 6.38 14.34
N LYS A 35 -33.51 6.81 15.61
CA LYS A 35 -34.62 7.69 16.00
C LYS A 35 -34.54 9.07 15.37
N GLY A 36 -33.34 9.54 14.95
CA GLY A 36 -33.13 10.87 14.36
C GLY A 36 -33.50 12.02 15.28
N LYS A 37 -33.52 11.79 16.61
CA LYS A 37 -33.99 12.72 17.62
C LYS A 37 -32.87 13.59 18.17
N ASN A 38 -33.30 14.66 18.91
CA ASN A 38 -32.36 15.48 19.66
C ASN A 38 -31.61 14.63 20.72
N TRP A 39 -30.35 14.97 21.00
CA TRP A 39 -29.51 14.25 21.97
C TRP A 39 -30.11 14.16 23.36
N THR A 40 -30.94 15.13 23.77
CA THR A 40 -31.64 15.15 25.05
C THR A 40 -32.65 14.01 25.20
N GLN A 41 -33.04 13.38 24.10
CA GLN A 41 -33.99 12.26 24.07
C GLN A 41 -33.29 10.89 23.90
N TRP A 42 -31.97 10.88 23.91
CA TRP A 42 -31.17 9.65 23.86
C TRP A 42 -31.06 9.01 25.27
N ASP A 43 -30.81 7.71 25.27
CA ASP A 43 -30.33 7.07 26.50
C ASP A 43 -29.04 7.75 26.94
N LYS A 44 -29.06 8.25 28.21
CA LYS A 44 -27.96 9.03 28.78
C LYS A 44 -26.65 8.23 28.80
N GLY A 45 -26.72 6.95 29.18
CA GLY A 45 -25.51 6.10 29.24
C GLY A 45 -24.89 5.83 27.88
N VAL A 46 -25.73 5.66 26.86
CA VAL A 46 -25.28 5.50 25.44
C VAL A 46 -24.68 6.79 24.92
N PHE A 47 -25.35 7.92 25.11
CA PHE A 47 -24.86 9.23 24.71
C PHE A 47 -23.49 9.53 25.34
N GLU A 48 -23.34 9.36 26.61
CA GLU A 48 -22.07 9.56 27.31
C GLU A 48 -20.94 8.68 26.79
N GLN A 49 -21.21 7.42 26.43
CA GLN A 49 -20.19 6.52 25.88
C GLN A 49 -19.57 7.06 24.59
N TYR A 50 -20.37 7.58 23.67
CA TYR A 50 -19.90 7.95 22.33
C TYR A 50 -19.49 9.41 22.20
N PHE A 51 -20.11 10.33 22.97
CA PHE A 51 -19.88 11.76 22.82
C PHE A 51 -19.15 12.42 23.99
N GLU A 52 -19.16 11.81 25.19
CA GLU A 52 -18.60 12.46 26.36
C GLU A 52 -17.35 11.78 26.92
N LYS A 53 -17.32 10.47 26.95
CA LYS A 53 -16.20 9.73 27.54
C LYS A 53 -14.98 9.69 26.63
N GLY A 54 -13.79 9.95 27.20
CA GLY A 54 -12.51 9.82 26.49
C GLY A 54 -12.15 8.37 26.15
N LEU A 55 -12.61 7.41 26.95
CA LEU A 55 -12.47 5.97 26.72
C LEU A 55 -13.85 5.32 26.69
N ASN A 56 -14.13 4.56 25.63
CA ASN A 56 -15.33 3.72 25.54
C ASN A 56 -15.00 2.28 25.11
N CYS A 57 -16.04 1.53 24.70
CA CYS A 57 -15.88 0.14 24.22
C CYS A 57 -15.25 0.02 22.84
N ILE A 58 -14.98 1.10 22.10
CA ILE A 58 -14.35 1.12 20.80
C ILE A 58 -12.91 1.60 20.89
N ALA A 59 -12.69 2.85 21.34
CA ALA A 59 -11.37 3.46 21.34
C ALA A 59 -11.18 4.49 22.45
N LYS A 60 -9.91 4.74 22.79
CA LYS A 60 -9.47 5.87 23.64
C LYS A 60 -9.16 7.07 22.72
N LEU A 61 -9.71 8.23 23.07
CA LEU A 61 -9.53 9.45 22.25
C LEU A 61 -8.19 10.16 22.45
N GLY A 62 -7.54 10.00 23.60
CA GLY A 62 -6.32 10.73 23.91
C GLY A 62 -6.50 12.25 23.77
N ASN A 63 -5.59 12.88 23.02
CA ASN A 63 -5.64 14.32 22.73
C ASN A 63 -6.74 14.72 21.70
N GLY A 64 -7.43 13.75 21.11
CA GLY A 64 -8.55 13.95 20.16
C GLY A 64 -9.91 14.14 20.87
N GLN A 65 -9.95 14.28 22.19
CA GLN A 65 -11.18 14.51 22.92
C GLN A 65 -11.69 15.94 22.74
N MET A 66 -13.01 16.10 22.61
CA MET A 66 -13.65 17.44 22.61
C MET A 66 -13.50 18.10 23.96
N SER A 67 -13.19 19.39 23.96
CA SER A 67 -13.32 20.24 25.15
C SER A 67 -14.79 20.41 25.55
N THR A 68 -15.05 20.92 26.76
CA THR A 68 -16.42 21.18 27.23
C THR A 68 -17.14 22.15 26.30
N ALA A 69 -16.47 23.22 25.85
CA ALA A 69 -17.06 24.20 24.94
C ALA A 69 -17.41 23.58 23.56
N GLU A 70 -16.53 22.75 22.99
CA GLU A 70 -16.79 22.05 21.73
C GLU A 70 -17.96 21.08 21.86
N LYS A 71 -18.07 20.34 22.96
CA LYS A 71 -19.21 19.45 23.23
C LYS A 71 -20.51 20.22 23.29
N MET A 72 -20.53 21.39 23.96
CA MET A 72 -21.71 22.25 24.02
C MET A 72 -22.08 22.74 22.62
N SER A 73 -21.14 23.27 21.86
CA SER A 73 -21.37 23.75 20.49
C SER A 73 -21.95 22.66 19.58
N VAL A 74 -21.44 21.43 19.62
CA VAL A 74 -21.99 20.31 18.84
C VAL A 74 -23.41 19.95 19.33
N LYS A 75 -23.68 19.99 20.63
CA LYS A 75 -25.00 19.72 21.21
C LYS A 75 -26.05 20.77 20.79
N GLU A 76 -25.70 22.04 20.78
CA GLU A 76 -26.58 23.12 20.33
C GLU A 76 -27.02 22.96 18.87
N HIS A 77 -26.12 22.40 18.03
CA HIS A 77 -26.37 22.18 16.62
C HIS A 77 -26.64 20.70 16.27
N TRP A 78 -27.07 19.91 17.27
CA TRP A 78 -27.29 18.47 17.12
C TRP A 78 -28.21 18.09 15.97
N MET A 79 -29.21 18.91 15.70
CA MET A 79 -30.18 18.63 14.63
C MET A 79 -29.61 18.77 13.23
N GLU A 80 -28.43 19.36 13.06
CA GLU A 80 -27.69 19.26 11.80
C GLU A 80 -26.99 17.88 11.67
N LEU A 81 -26.57 17.28 12.78
CA LEU A 81 -25.87 16.00 12.82
C LEU A 81 -26.81 14.78 12.80
N ALA A 82 -27.93 14.86 13.50
CA ALA A 82 -28.84 13.74 13.75
C ALA A 82 -29.38 13.05 12.47
N PRO A 83 -29.75 13.76 11.38
CA PRO A 83 -30.19 13.12 10.14
C PRO A 83 -29.10 12.25 9.50
N HIS A 84 -27.84 12.70 9.50
CA HIS A 84 -26.73 11.95 8.95
C HIS A 84 -26.43 10.69 9.78
N LEU A 85 -26.47 10.79 11.13
CA LEU A 85 -26.34 9.63 12.01
C LEU A 85 -27.43 8.61 11.75
N LYS A 86 -28.68 9.06 11.52
CA LYS A 86 -29.82 8.21 11.20
C LYS A 86 -29.59 7.48 9.87
N THR A 87 -29.23 8.19 8.80
CA THR A 87 -29.00 7.59 7.48
C THR A 87 -27.93 6.49 7.55
N ILE A 88 -26.83 6.76 8.25
CA ILE A 88 -25.78 5.76 8.46
C ILE A 88 -26.29 4.57 9.26
N ALA A 89 -27.03 4.81 10.36
CA ALA A 89 -27.56 3.75 11.22
C ALA A 89 -28.59 2.88 10.50
N ASP A 90 -29.37 3.42 9.58
CA ASP A 90 -30.34 2.69 8.77
C ASP A 90 -29.66 1.82 7.68
N SER A 91 -28.46 2.17 7.25
CA SER A 91 -27.70 1.48 6.20
C SER A 91 -26.55 0.66 6.78
N GLN A 92 -26.80 -0.58 7.20
CA GLN A 92 -25.81 -1.39 7.90
C GLN A 92 -24.86 -2.19 6.99
N ASP A 93 -25.19 -2.35 5.72
CA ASP A 93 -24.48 -3.24 4.79
C ASP A 93 -23.81 -2.50 3.62
N VAL A 94 -24.06 -1.18 3.48
CA VAL A 94 -23.52 -0.33 2.42
C VAL A 94 -22.85 0.90 3.02
N PRO A 95 -21.57 1.20 2.66
CA PRO A 95 -20.88 2.40 3.12
C PRO A 95 -21.59 3.69 2.71
N GLN A 96 -21.69 4.65 3.61
CA GLN A 96 -22.36 5.93 3.39
C GLN A 96 -21.33 7.07 3.28
N TRP A 97 -20.51 7.04 2.20
CA TRP A 97 -19.35 7.95 2.03
C TRP A 97 -19.70 9.43 2.14
N SER A 98 -20.82 9.86 1.52
CA SER A 98 -21.30 11.25 1.60
C SER A 98 -21.68 11.66 3.01
N GLU A 99 -22.32 10.77 3.76
CA GLU A 99 -22.74 11.02 5.12
C GLU A 99 -21.55 11.11 6.09
N TYR A 100 -20.53 10.25 5.91
CA TYR A 100 -19.29 10.32 6.69
C TYR A 100 -18.63 11.70 6.50
N GLU A 101 -18.54 12.16 5.26
CA GLU A 101 -17.96 13.47 4.95
C GLU A 101 -18.80 14.62 5.52
N ALA A 102 -20.14 14.54 5.45
CA ALA A 102 -21.05 15.53 6.03
C ALA A 102 -20.84 15.65 7.54
N ILE A 103 -20.78 14.53 8.26
CA ILE A 103 -20.49 14.51 9.70
C ILE A 103 -19.16 15.18 10.00
N ARG A 104 -18.09 14.88 9.25
CA ARG A 104 -16.78 15.53 9.44
C ARG A 104 -16.86 17.05 9.25
N LYS A 105 -17.56 17.51 8.23
CA LYS A 105 -17.76 18.94 7.95
C LYS A 105 -18.52 19.64 9.10
N ILE A 106 -19.58 19.01 9.61
CA ILE A 106 -20.36 19.54 10.73
C ILE A 106 -19.53 19.63 12.00
N ILE A 107 -18.83 18.54 12.38
CA ILE A 107 -17.98 18.53 13.57
C ILE A 107 -16.88 19.60 13.44
N ARG A 108 -16.20 19.69 12.29
CA ARG A 108 -15.19 20.72 12.04
C ARG A 108 -15.75 22.15 12.14
N LYS A 109 -16.96 22.38 11.61
CA LYS A 109 -17.65 23.68 11.64
C LYS A 109 -17.84 24.17 13.10
N TYR A 110 -18.20 23.27 14.00
CA TYR A 110 -18.55 23.61 15.38
C TYR A 110 -17.39 23.42 16.40
N THR A 111 -16.27 22.83 15.99
CA THR A 111 -15.11 22.63 16.86
C THR A 111 -13.83 23.33 16.35
N ASN A 112 -13.83 23.86 15.13
CA ASN A 112 -12.65 24.40 14.43
C ASN A 112 -11.45 23.45 14.39
N ARG A 113 -11.69 22.13 14.58
CA ARG A 113 -10.66 21.09 14.58
C ARG A 113 -11.09 19.85 13.78
N ASN A 114 -10.12 19.16 13.20
CA ASN A 114 -10.34 17.81 12.67
C ASN A 114 -10.25 16.81 13.83
N LEU A 115 -11.36 16.46 14.42
CA LEU A 115 -11.44 15.47 15.50
C LEU A 115 -11.53 14.04 14.93
N ASN A 116 -10.52 13.65 14.14
CA ASN A 116 -10.56 12.42 13.34
C ASN A 116 -10.86 11.17 14.19
N VAL A 117 -10.12 10.94 15.27
CA VAL A 117 -10.30 9.74 16.11
C VAL A 117 -11.69 9.72 16.78
N ALA A 118 -12.20 10.87 17.22
CA ALA A 118 -13.54 10.96 17.80
C ALA A 118 -14.63 10.67 16.77
N THR A 119 -14.50 11.24 15.56
CA THR A 119 -15.42 10.99 14.46
C THR A 119 -15.35 9.55 13.98
N ASN A 120 -14.16 9.00 13.79
CA ASN A 120 -13.96 7.59 13.40
C ASN A 120 -14.58 6.62 14.41
N ARG A 121 -14.42 6.89 15.71
CA ARG A 121 -15.04 6.11 16.78
C ARG A 121 -16.57 6.09 16.71
N MET A 122 -17.17 7.21 16.39
CA MET A 122 -18.61 7.34 16.20
C MET A 122 -19.07 6.56 14.95
N LEU A 123 -18.39 6.72 13.83
CA LEU A 123 -18.67 6.00 12.58
C LEU A 123 -18.50 4.48 12.73
N ALA A 124 -17.44 4.03 13.40
CA ALA A 124 -17.24 2.61 13.74
C ALA A 124 -18.39 2.03 14.59
N GLY A 125 -18.92 2.82 15.52
CA GLY A 125 -20.08 2.43 16.32
C GLY A 125 -21.37 2.35 15.52
N LEU A 126 -21.55 3.19 14.49
CA LEU A 126 -22.75 3.21 13.65
C LEU A 126 -22.75 2.10 12.59
N GLN A 127 -21.59 1.77 12.03
CA GLN A 127 -21.49 0.73 11.00
C GLN A 127 -20.39 -0.31 11.32
N PRO A 128 -20.55 -1.09 12.38
CA PRO A 128 -19.54 -2.03 12.86
C PRO A 128 -19.30 -3.19 11.91
N LYS A 129 -20.19 -3.43 10.94
CA LYS A 129 -19.99 -4.40 9.87
C LYS A 129 -18.99 -3.95 8.80
N LEU A 130 -18.80 -2.63 8.67
CA LEU A 130 -18.05 -2.01 7.58
C LEU A 130 -16.81 -1.28 8.05
N LEU A 131 -16.80 -0.81 9.32
CA LEU A 131 -15.74 0.03 9.87
C LEU A 131 -15.16 -0.59 11.14
N CYS A 132 -13.83 -0.59 11.27
CA CYS A 132 -13.13 -1.21 12.38
C CYS A 132 -12.99 -0.29 13.59
N THR A 133 -12.69 -0.88 14.75
CA THR A 133 -12.49 -0.16 16.01
C THR A 133 -11.11 0.47 16.15
N GLU A 134 -10.16 0.21 15.24
CA GLU A 134 -8.93 0.98 15.18
C GLU A 134 -9.23 2.33 14.51
N CYS A 135 -9.34 3.36 15.32
CA CYS A 135 -9.82 4.68 14.88
C CYS A 135 -8.71 5.64 14.44
N ASP A 136 -7.46 5.25 14.52
CA ASP A 136 -6.32 6.05 14.09
C ASP A 136 -5.76 5.52 12.76
N ILE A 137 -5.87 6.32 11.70
CA ILE A 137 -5.35 5.96 10.37
C ILE A 137 -3.85 5.64 10.39
N SER A 138 -3.07 6.30 11.24
CA SER A 138 -1.63 6.02 11.32
C SER A 138 -1.35 4.62 11.87
N ARG A 139 -2.20 4.13 12.77
CA ARG A 139 -2.13 2.77 13.31
C ARG A 139 -2.61 1.74 12.29
N ILE A 140 -3.65 2.04 11.52
CA ILE A 140 -4.08 1.20 10.39
C ILE A 140 -2.97 1.10 9.35
N ASN A 141 -2.34 2.21 8.97
CA ASN A 141 -1.21 2.22 8.03
C ASN A 141 -0.06 1.32 8.52
N ARG A 142 0.27 1.37 9.81
CA ARG A 142 1.29 0.47 10.40
C ARG A 142 0.86 -0.99 10.31
N LEU A 143 -0.39 -1.30 10.60
CA LEU A 143 -0.90 -2.67 10.47
C LEU A 143 -0.76 -3.18 9.04
N VAL A 144 -1.20 -2.40 8.05
CA VAL A 144 -1.08 -2.73 6.63
C VAL A 144 0.37 -3.00 6.24
N GLU A 145 1.31 -2.19 6.74
CA GLU A 145 2.74 -2.39 6.51
C GLU A 145 3.25 -3.72 7.10
N TYR A 146 2.89 -4.03 8.35
CA TYR A 146 3.22 -5.34 8.96
C TYR A 146 2.67 -6.50 8.14
N LEU A 147 1.41 -6.41 7.72
CA LEU A 147 0.77 -7.47 6.95
C LEU A 147 1.46 -7.68 5.59
N ARG A 148 1.79 -6.62 4.88
CA ARG A 148 2.50 -6.68 3.59
C ARG A 148 3.90 -7.30 3.71
N ILE A 149 4.63 -6.98 4.79
CA ILE A 149 5.99 -7.47 5.01
C ILE A 149 6.00 -8.93 5.47
N HIS A 150 5.14 -9.27 6.43
CA HIS A 150 5.28 -10.51 7.20
C HIS A 150 4.24 -11.59 6.86
N THR A 151 3.21 -11.27 6.08
CA THR A 151 2.17 -12.25 5.71
C THR A 151 2.04 -12.41 4.20
N ASP A 152 1.31 -13.44 3.79
CA ASP A 152 0.99 -13.76 2.39
C ASP A 152 -0.18 -12.94 1.83
N VAL A 153 -0.80 -12.04 2.64
CA VAL A 153 -1.95 -11.26 2.20
C VAL A 153 -1.57 -10.22 1.14
N CYS A 154 -2.39 -10.13 0.09
CA CYS A 154 -2.32 -9.06 -0.89
C CYS A 154 -3.38 -8.00 -0.55
N ILE A 155 -2.94 -6.77 -0.29
CA ILE A 155 -3.81 -5.63 0.04
C ILE A 155 -3.75 -4.64 -1.12
N THR A 156 -4.76 -4.70 -1.98
CA THR A 156 -4.95 -3.80 -3.12
C THR A 156 -5.94 -2.69 -2.81
N ASN A 157 -5.93 -1.61 -3.58
CA ASN A 157 -6.88 -0.47 -3.48
C ASN A 157 -6.96 0.13 -2.06
N TYR A 158 -5.84 0.15 -1.35
CA TYR A 158 -5.74 0.70 -0.02
C TYR A 158 -5.55 2.22 -0.07
N ASP A 159 -6.39 2.95 0.67
CA ASP A 159 -6.29 4.40 0.81
C ASP A 159 -5.62 4.76 2.14
N PRO A 160 -4.36 5.23 2.14
CA PRO A 160 -3.61 5.51 3.38
C PRO A 160 -3.99 6.82 4.06
N VAL A 161 -4.87 7.62 3.45
CA VAL A 161 -5.28 8.94 3.94
C VAL A 161 -6.70 8.93 4.49
N ASN A 162 -7.60 8.24 3.80
CA ASN A 162 -9.00 8.16 4.18
C ASN A 162 -9.24 6.96 5.10
N TRP A 163 -9.52 7.22 6.38
CA TRP A 163 -9.72 6.19 7.38
C TRP A 163 -10.89 5.26 7.07
N GLU A 164 -12.00 5.79 6.57
CA GLU A 164 -13.19 5.00 6.26
C GLU A 164 -12.89 3.97 5.17
N LYS A 165 -12.23 4.38 4.11
CA LYS A 165 -11.83 3.49 3.01
C LYS A 165 -10.80 2.46 3.48
N ALA A 166 -9.78 2.89 4.24
CA ALA A 166 -8.78 2.00 4.81
C ALA A 166 -9.41 0.93 5.71
N SER A 167 -10.30 1.37 6.60
CA SER A 167 -11.05 0.52 7.54
C SER A 167 -11.94 -0.48 6.79
N TYR A 168 -12.68 -0.03 5.80
CA TYR A 168 -13.53 -0.85 4.95
C TYR A 168 -12.73 -1.91 4.18
N THR A 169 -11.59 -1.53 3.61
CA THR A 169 -10.69 -2.47 2.91
C THR A 169 -10.22 -3.57 3.85
N LEU A 170 -9.76 -3.23 5.06
CA LEU A 170 -9.32 -4.23 6.03
C LEU A 170 -10.43 -5.18 6.47
N LEU A 171 -11.62 -4.66 6.79
CA LEU A 171 -12.73 -5.54 7.19
C LEU A 171 -13.22 -6.42 6.04
N SER A 172 -13.17 -5.94 4.81
CA SER A 172 -13.51 -6.76 3.63
C SER A 172 -12.54 -7.93 3.46
N LEU A 173 -11.24 -7.71 3.67
CA LEU A 173 -10.23 -8.79 3.67
C LEU A 173 -10.48 -9.81 4.79
N LEU A 174 -10.82 -9.34 6.00
CA LEU A 174 -11.09 -10.20 7.14
C LEU A 174 -12.32 -11.08 6.93
N LYS A 175 -13.40 -10.53 6.38
CA LYS A 175 -14.63 -11.28 6.04
C LYS A 175 -14.34 -12.43 5.07
N PHE A 176 -13.46 -12.20 4.11
CA PHE A 176 -13.06 -13.24 3.15
C PHE A 176 -12.30 -14.40 3.80
N VAL A 177 -11.54 -14.13 4.88
CA VAL A 177 -10.73 -15.14 5.58
C VAL A 177 -11.52 -15.93 6.63
N ARG A 178 -12.53 -15.31 7.23
CA ARG A 178 -13.38 -15.91 8.30
C ARG A 178 -14.86 -15.78 7.94
N GLU A 179 -15.36 -16.65 7.09
CA GLU A 179 -16.79 -16.74 6.78
C GLU A 179 -17.60 -17.22 8.00
N GLY A 180 -18.74 -16.58 8.25
CA GLY A 180 -19.74 -17.05 9.22
C GLY A 180 -19.57 -16.58 10.66
N GLU A 181 -18.52 -15.82 11.02
CA GLU A 181 -18.38 -15.26 12.36
C GLU A 181 -19.21 -13.98 12.57
N ASN A 182 -19.47 -13.68 13.87
CA ASN A 182 -20.17 -12.47 14.24
C ASN A 182 -19.37 -11.22 13.84
N PHE A 183 -19.96 -10.36 13.00
CA PHE A 183 -19.33 -9.14 12.48
C PHE A 183 -18.78 -8.20 13.56
N LEU A 184 -19.34 -8.23 14.77
CA LEU A 184 -18.84 -7.42 15.88
C LEU A 184 -17.45 -7.88 16.34
N THR A 185 -17.15 -9.16 16.21
CA THR A 185 -15.81 -9.69 16.48
C THR A 185 -14.79 -9.19 15.43
N PHE A 186 -15.18 -9.16 14.16
CA PHE A 186 -14.31 -8.70 13.09
C PHE A 186 -13.86 -7.25 13.22
N SER A 187 -14.74 -6.37 13.72
CA SER A 187 -14.39 -4.95 13.82
C SER A 187 -13.23 -4.67 14.80
N HIS A 188 -12.95 -5.59 15.74
CA HIS A 188 -11.83 -5.50 16.67
C HIS A 188 -10.52 -6.12 16.14
N ILE A 189 -10.61 -7.03 15.18
CA ILE A 189 -9.43 -7.76 14.70
C ILE A 189 -8.31 -6.84 14.22
N PRO A 190 -8.53 -5.74 13.49
CA PRO A 190 -7.45 -4.85 13.08
C PRO A 190 -6.62 -4.28 14.24
N TRP A 191 -7.27 -3.88 15.34
CA TRP A 191 -6.57 -3.43 16.54
C TRP A 191 -5.73 -4.55 17.16
N MET A 192 -6.31 -5.74 17.34
CA MET A 192 -5.63 -6.90 17.92
C MET A 192 -4.48 -7.39 17.05
N LEU A 193 -4.66 -7.41 15.72
CA LEU A 193 -3.61 -7.74 14.76
C LEU A 193 -2.42 -6.80 14.87
N LEU A 194 -2.67 -5.51 15.01
CA LEU A 194 -1.59 -4.54 15.17
C LEU A 194 -0.78 -4.82 16.44
N GLU A 195 -1.42 -5.06 17.57
CA GLU A 195 -0.74 -5.37 18.84
C GLU A 195 0.06 -6.67 18.75
N GLU A 196 -0.53 -7.70 18.14
CA GLU A 196 0.17 -8.98 17.90
C GLU A 196 1.39 -8.79 16.96
N CYS A 197 1.23 -8.02 15.88
CA CYS A 197 2.32 -7.74 14.96
C CYS A 197 3.44 -6.93 15.63
N GLU A 198 3.10 -5.89 16.40
CA GLU A 198 4.08 -5.08 17.13
C GLU A 198 4.85 -5.94 18.17
N SER A 199 4.14 -6.84 18.85
CA SER A 199 4.75 -7.77 19.80
C SER A 199 5.68 -8.79 19.15
N ARG A 200 5.26 -9.34 18.01
CA ARG A 200 5.95 -10.44 17.32
C ARG A 200 7.13 -9.98 16.47
N TYR A 201 6.98 -8.88 15.75
CA TYR A 201 7.93 -8.43 14.75
C TYR A 201 8.74 -7.19 15.15
N GLY A 202 8.43 -6.57 16.28
CA GLY A 202 9.10 -5.37 16.75
C GLY A 202 8.76 -4.13 15.92
N LYS A 203 9.72 -3.20 15.80
CA LYS A 203 9.49 -1.94 15.09
C LYS A 203 9.57 -2.12 13.58
N LEU A 204 8.64 -1.50 12.86
CA LEU A 204 8.72 -1.40 11.41
C LEU A 204 9.92 -0.59 10.94
N PRO A 205 10.52 -0.98 9.79
CA PRO A 205 11.47 -0.13 9.09
C PRO A 205 10.88 1.25 8.80
N LYS A 206 11.67 2.29 8.99
CA LYS A 206 11.28 3.65 8.59
C LYS A 206 11.46 3.81 7.09
N LYS A 207 10.68 4.73 6.51
CA LYS A 207 10.84 5.16 5.13
C LYS A 207 11.47 6.55 5.10
N TRP A 208 12.46 6.71 4.24
CA TRP A 208 13.21 7.94 4.06
C TRP A 208 13.20 8.33 2.59
N LEU A 209 13.19 9.62 2.33
CA LEU A 209 13.48 10.18 1.01
C LEU A 209 14.67 11.12 1.15
N VAL A 210 15.73 10.87 0.42
CA VAL A 210 16.97 11.66 0.47
C VAL A 210 17.33 12.20 -0.90
N TYR A 211 18.13 13.26 -0.90
CA TYR A 211 18.50 14.01 -2.09
C TYR A 211 19.90 13.60 -2.55
N CYS A 212 20.02 13.05 -3.75
CA CYS A 212 21.28 12.70 -4.39
C CYS A 212 21.77 13.85 -5.26
N ASN A 213 22.97 14.34 -5.00
CA ASN A 213 23.59 15.41 -5.77
C ASN A 213 24.70 14.86 -6.69
N ARG A 214 24.44 14.79 -7.99
CA ARG A 214 25.39 14.28 -8.98
C ARG A 214 26.68 15.09 -9.07
N LYS A 215 26.65 16.38 -8.69
CA LYS A 215 27.86 17.20 -8.61
C LYS A 215 28.86 16.75 -7.55
N MET A 216 28.42 15.90 -6.61
CA MET A 216 29.26 15.37 -5.54
C MET A 216 29.52 13.87 -5.68
N TRP A 217 28.56 13.11 -6.19
CA TRP A 217 28.59 11.64 -6.23
C TRP A 217 27.87 11.08 -7.44
N HIS A 218 28.45 10.10 -8.09
CA HIS A 218 27.84 9.29 -9.15
C HIS A 218 27.09 8.10 -8.55
N HIS A 219 25.99 8.36 -7.83
CA HIS A 219 25.23 7.34 -7.09
C HIS A 219 24.58 6.29 -8.02
N ALA A 220 24.10 6.69 -9.20
CA ALA A 220 23.51 5.76 -10.15
C ALA A 220 24.54 4.75 -10.64
N GLU A 221 25.71 5.22 -11.00
CA GLU A 221 26.82 4.39 -11.45
C GLU A 221 27.27 3.40 -10.36
N ALA A 222 27.35 3.87 -9.10
CA ALA A 222 27.69 3.00 -7.98
C ALA A 222 26.63 1.90 -7.77
N LEU A 223 25.34 2.26 -7.80
CA LEU A 223 24.26 1.29 -7.65
C LEU A 223 24.24 0.24 -8.76
N HIS A 224 24.57 0.63 -9.99
CA HIS A 224 24.63 -0.30 -11.14
C HIS A 224 25.88 -1.21 -11.11
N GLU A 225 27.05 -0.66 -10.73
CA GLU A 225 28.30 -1.43 -10.80
C GLU A 225 28.54 -2.31 -9.58
N ILE A 226 28.22 -1.80 -8.36
CA ILE A 226 28.54 -2.51 -7.11
C ILE A 226 27.29 -2.83 -6.25
N GLY A 227 26.09 -2.42 -6.68
CA GLY A 227 24.81 -2.74 -6.03
C GLY A 227 24.51 -1.95 -4.76
N PHE A 228 25.36 -1.02 -4.34
CA PHE A 228 25.16 -0.24 -3.14
C PHE A 228 25.84 1.14 -3.20
N ILE A 229 25.47 2.00 -2.25
CA ILE A 229 26.16 3.27 -1.97
C ILE A 229 26.42 3.40 -0.47
N ASN A 230 27.40 4.22 -0.10
CA ASN A 230 27.65 4.59 1.28
C ASN A 230 27.12 6.00 1.56
N TRP A 231 26.12 6.09 2.42
CA TRP A 231 25.51 7.37 2.84
C TRP A 231 26.13 7.87 4.14
N THR A 232 26.68 9.08 4.15
CA THR A 232 27.33 9.65 5.36
C THR A 232 26.33 9.77 6.51
N MET A 233 26.74 9.38 7.72
CA MET A 233 25.93 9.42 8.94
C MET A 233 25.67 10.84 9.47
N TYR A 234 25.95 11.86 8.69
CA TYR A 234 25.74 13.24 9.06
C TYR A 234 24.31 13.67 8.80
N ARG A 235 23.62 14.18 9.82
CA ARG A 235 22.21 14.66 9.78
C ARG A 235 21.14 13.65 9.42
N VAL A 236 21.45 12.36 9.39
CA VAL A 236 20.49 11.27 9.23
C VAL A 236 20.68 10.26 10.35
N ASN A 237 19.59 9.62 10.74
CA ASN A 237 19.59 8.58 11.77
C ASN A 237 18.80 7.39 11.26
N PHE A 238 19.40 6.70 10.30
CA PHE A 238 18.86 5.46 9.76
C PHE A 238 19.02 4.32 10.76
N SER A 239 18.16 3.33 10.64
CA SER A 239 18.29 2.04 11.31
C SER A 239 18.46 0.95 10.26
N ILE A 240 19.15 -0.13 10.60
CA ILE A 240 19.28 -1.31 9.73
C ILE A 240 17.88 -1.81 9.36
N GLY A 241 17.65 -2.05 8.07
CA GLY A 241 16.36 -2.45 7.51
C GLY A 241 15.50 -1.28 7.00
N ASP A 242 15.82 -0.02 7.35
CA ASP A 242 15.09 1.15 6.84
C ASP A 242 15.14 1.19 5.30
N ILE A 243 14.05 1.67 4.70
CA ILE A 243 13.94 1.89 3.24
C ILE A 243 14.27 3.34 2.94
N VAL A 244 15.18 3.53 1.99
CA VAL A 244 15.63 4.87 1.58
C VAL A 244 15.39 5.06 0.09
N TYR A 245 14.48 5.96 -0.25
CA TYR A 245 14.24 6.39 -1.62
C TYR A 245 15.21 7.49 -2.00
N LEU A 246 15.82 7.37 -3.17
CA LEU A 246 16.81 8.32 -3.68
C LEU A 246 16.18 9.22 -4.74
N PHE A 247 16.07 10.53 -4.42
CA PHE A 247 15.68 11.54 -5.38
C PHE A 247 16.93 12.04 -6.13
N MET A 248 16.99 11.77 -7.41
CA MET A 248 18.09 12.21 -8.27
C MET A 248 17.88 13.67 -8.67
N SER A 249 18.74 14.55 -8.18
CA SER A 249 18.57 16.01 -8.34
C SER A 249 18.76 16.52 -9.78
N ASP A 250 19.54 15.83 -10.57
CA ASP A 250 19.79 16.11 -11.99
C ASP A 250 18.62 15.62 -12.88
N GLU A 251 18.01 14.51 -12.54
CA GLU A 251 16.89 13.92 -13.25
C GLU A 251 15.52 14.42 -12.76
N ARG A 252 15.49 15.11 -11.61
CA ARG A 252 14.27 15.62 -10.95
C ARG A 252 13.21 14.52 -10.72
N ARG A 253 13.65 13.33 -10.27
CA ARG A 253 12.78 12.17 -9.96
C ARG A 253 13.30 11.33 -8.82
N VAL A 254 12.42 10.56 -8.19
CA VAL A 254 12.81 9.39 -7.40
C VAL A 254 13.12 8.25 -8.37
N ARG A 255 14.33 7.71 -8.31
CA ARG A 255 14.77 6.66 -9.23
C ARG A 255 15.06 5.34 -8.54
N PHE A 256 15.67 5.37 -7.36
CA PHE A 256 16.09 4.17 -6.66
C PHE A 256 15.39 4.00 -5.33
N MET A 257 15.07 2.75 -5.01
CA MET A 257 14.69 2.29 -3.68
C MET A 257 15.84 1.44 -3.13
N THR A 258 16.34 1.81 -1.97
CA THR A 258 17.44 1.11 -1.29
C THR A 258 17.03 0.69 0.11
N ARG A 259 17.81 -0.23 0.70
CA ARG A 259 17.65 -0.68 2.09
C ARG A 259 18.95 -0.44 2.85
N VAL A 260 18.85 0.00 4.09
CA VAL A 260 19.98 0.10 4.99
C VAL A 260 20.42 -1.29 5.41
N ALA A 261 21.53 -1.76 4.89
CA ALA A 261 22.08 -3.09 5.18
C ALA A 261 23.02 -3.09 6.39
N LYS A 262 23.80 -2.03 6.55
CA LYS A 262 24.76 -1.87 7.65
C LYS A 262 24.85 -0.40 8.07
N ASP A 263 25.25 -0.18 9.31
CA ASP A 263 25.63 1.11 9.87
C ASP A 263 27.11 1.12 10.29
N ASN A 264 27.62 2.26 10.65
CA ASN A 264 29.00 2.47 11.13
C ASN A 264 30.07 1.84 10.21
N CYS A 265 29.83 1.87 8.88
CA CYS A 265 30.74 1.31 7.90
C CYS A 265 31.81 2.32 7.45
N GLU A 266 32.99 1.83 7.14
CA GLU A 266 33.92 2.58 6.29
C GLU A 266 33.34 2.71 4.88
N ARG A 267 33.78 3.75 4.17
CA ARG A 267 33.26 4.04 2.84
C ARG A 267 33.95 3.16 1.78
N GLU A 268 33.18 2.40 1.05
CA GLU A 268 33.64 1.49 -0.01
C GLU A 268 33.37 2.04 -1.43
N ASP A 269 32.53 3.08 -1.58
CA ASP A 269 32.12 3.67 -2.85
C ASP A 269 32.90 4.93 -3.24
N SER A 270 34.08 5.15 -2.66
CA SER A 270 34.88 6.38 -2.84
C SER A 270 35.25 6.69 -4.29
N LYS A 271 35.39 5.65 -5.16
CA LYS A 271 35.68 5.84 -6.60
C LYS A 271 34.62 6.60 -7.38
N TYR A 272 33.38 6.67 -6.84
CA TYR A 272 32.26 7.37 -7.47
C TYR A 272 32.12 8.82 -6.95
N ARG A 273 33.05 9.30 -6.16
CA ARG A 273 33.08 10.68 -5.71
C ARG A 273 33.71 11.59 -6.77
N VAL A 274 33.08 12.74 -7.02
CA VAL A 274 33.52 13.67 -8.09
C VAL A 274 34.80 14.41 -7.72
N ASP A 275 35.01 14.75 -6.43
CA ASP A 275 36.09 15.62 -5.95
C ASP A 275 37.22 14.84 -5.29
N ASN A 276 37.61 13.72 -5.59
CA ASN A 276 38.74 12.94 -5.02
C ASN A 276 39.02 13.12 -3.51
N GLY A 277 38.10 13.74 -2.77
CA GLY A 277 38.23 13.99 -1.33
C GLY A 277 38.03 12.71 -0.51
N VAL A 278 38.83 12.53 0.54
CA VAL A 278 38.64 11.41 1.48
C VAL A 278 37.66 11.83 2.56
N SER A 279 36.53 11.14 2.65
CA SER A 279 35.60 11.30 3.77
C SER A 279 35.99 10.37 4.90
N LYS A 280 36.32 10.91 6.06
CA LYS A 280 36.63 10.14 7.29
C LYS A 280 35.38 9.81 8.12
N HIS A 281 34.18 10.19 7.64
CA HIS A 281 32.95 9.93 8.36
C HIS A 281 32.46 8.50 8.15
N LEU A 282 32.00 7.87 9.20
CA LEU A 282 31.28 6.61 9.13
C LEU A 282 30.01 6.76 8.30
N THR A 283 29.59 5.68 7.70
CA THR A 283 28.51 5.65 6.72
C THR A 283 27.49 4.56 7.03
N TYR A 284 26.31 4.71 6.45
CA TYR A 284 25.37 3.62 6.23
C TYR A 284 25.62 3.00 4.86
N LYS A 285 25.59 1.68 4.77
CA LYS A 285 25.57 0.96 3.49
C LYS A 285 24.12 0.80 3.04
N LEU A 286 23.78 1.43 1.91
CA LEU A 286 22.46 1.38 1.29
C LEU A 286 22.52 0.45 0.08
N GLU A 287 21.93 -0.73 0.20
CA GLU A 287 21.86 -1.72 -0.88
C GLU A 287 20.66 -1.45 -1.81
N LEU A 288 20.87 -1.60 -3.10
CA LEU A 288 19.82 -1.46 -4.12
C LEU A 288 18.74 -2.53 -3.91
N VAL A 289 17.48 -2.10 -3.85
CA VAL A 289 16.31 -2.98 -3.79
C VAL A 289 15.57 -2.96 -5.12
N ALA A 290 15.34 -1.75 -5.69
CA ALA A 290 14.68 -1.59 -6.97
C ALA A 290 15.04 -0.26 -7.61
N GLU A 291 14.92 -0.21 -8.93
CA GLU A 291 15.04 1.00 -9.75
C GLU A 291 13.77 1.22 -10.54
N SER A 292 13.39 2.48 -10.79
CA SER A 292 12.26 2.82 -11.65
C SER A 292 12.54 4.09 -12.43
N MET A 293 12.37 4.00 -13.75
CA MET A 293 12.48 5.14 -14.68
C MET A 293 11.11 5.72 -15.07
N ASN A 294 10.04 5.31 -14.37
CA ASN A 294 8.69 5.77 -14.67
C ASN A 294 8.56 7.29 -14.48
N ASP A 295 7.99 7.96 -15.47
CA ASP A 295 7.79 9.42 -15.44
C ASP A 295 6.83 9.88 -14.33
N ALA A 296 5.95 8.99 -13.85
CA ALA A 296 5.14 9.27 -12.67
C ALA A 296 5.97 9.60 -11.41
N LEU A 297 7.23 9.15 -11.34
CA LEU A 297 8.16 9.46 -10.25
C LEU A 297 8.93 10.77 -10.43
N ARG A 298 8.60 11.58 -11.43
CA ARG A 298 9.13 12.94 -11.60
C ARG A 298 8.57 13.89 -10.54
N GLU A 299 9.35 14.90 -10.19
CA GLU A 299 9.03 15.88 -9.15
C GLU A 299 7.64 16.51 -9.31
N GLU A 300 7.23 16.83 -10.52
CA GLU A 300 5.92 17.42 -10.82
C GLU A 300 4.76 16.55 -10.34
N ASN A 301 4.84 15.23 -10.58
CA ASN A 301 3.84 14.26 -10.13
C ASN A 301 3.95 14.01 -8.61
N LEU A 302 5.16 13.92 -8.07
CA LEU A 302 5.36 13.76 -6.62
C LEU A 302 4.76 14.92 -5.82
N LYS A 303 4.76 16.15 -6.36
CA LYS A 303 4.14 17.32 -5.73
C LYS A 303 2.63 17.17 -5.56
N LEU A 304 1.96 16.45 -6.44
CA LEU A 304 0.52 16.17 -6.33
C LEU A 304 0.21 15.28 -5.11
N HIS A 305 1.20 14.53 -4.63
CA HIS A 305 1.12 13.65 -3.45
C HIS A 305 1.85 14.24 -2.22
N GLY A 306 2.02 15.56 -2.17
CA GLY A 306 2.57 16.26 -1.01
C GLY A 306 4.09 16.24 -0.89
N PHE A 307 4.81 15.99 -1.99
CA PHE A 307 6.25 16.24 -2.06
C PHE A 307 6.50 17.74 -2.13
N ASN A 308 7.12 18.30 -1.09
CA ASN A 308 7.29 19.76 -1.01
C ASN A 308 8.44 20.31 -1.86
N GLY A 309 9.20 19.42 -2.52
CA GLY A 309 10.40 19.84 -3.25
C GLY A 309 11.39 20.56 -2.34
N GLY A 310 12.65 20.36 -2.46
CA GLY A 310 13.57 21.08 -1.57
C GLY A 310 15.02 20.73 -1.87
N LYS A 311 15.94 21.57 -1.37
CA LYS A 311 17.36 21.39 -1.58
C LYS A 311 17.96 20.26 -0.72
N SER A 312 17.22 19.74 0.26
CA SER A 312 17.70 18.70 1.18
C SER A 312 16.55 18.07 1.93
N LEU A 313 16.07 16.90 1.46
CA LEU A 313 15.14 16.05 2.18
C LEU A 313 15.93 14.96 2.89
N GLN A 314 16.23 15.17 4.15
CA GLN A 314 16.97 14.24 4.99
C GLN A 314 16.18 13.85 6.25
N SER A 315 14.86 13.86 6.17
CA SER A 315 13.98 13.52 7.28
C SER A 315 13.09 12.33 6.94
N PRO A 316 12.74 11.49 7.91
CA PRO A 316 11.74 10.46 7.68
C PRO A 316 10.41 11.13 7.32
N MET A 317 9.81 10.75 6.22
CA MET A 317 8.53 11.30 5.78
C MET A 317 7.34 10.66 6.53
N LYS A 318 7.44 10.56 7.84
CA LYS A 318 6.41 9.94 8.70
C LYS A 318 5.01 10.55 8.53
N ASN A 319 4.95 11.80 8.08
CA ASN A 319 3.72 12.56 8.00
C ASN A 319 3.12 12.60 6.58
N ASN A 320 3.68 11.87 5.63
CA ASN A 320 3.15 11.80 4.27
C ASN A 320 2.99 10.35 3.81
N PRO A 321 2.01 9.61 4.36
CA PRO A 321 1.75 8.22 3.98
C PRO A 321 1.30 8.11 2.52
N GLU A 322 0.60 9.10 1.96
CA GLU A 322 0.17 9.14 0.58
C GLU A 322 1.35 9.08 -0.39
N LEU A 323 2.37 9.93 -0.18
CA LEU A 323 3.56 9.90 -1.03
C LEU A 323 4.29 8.56 -0.96
N PHE A 324 4.41 7.96 0.22
CA PHE A 324 5.07 6.65 0.34
C PHE A 324 4.29 5.51 -0.29
N GLU A 325 2.97 5.51 -0.22
CA GLU A 325 2.13 4.54 -0.95
C GLU A 325 2.26 4.76 -2.46
N TYR A 326 2.24 6.01 -2.89
CA TYR A 326 2.47 6.36 -4.29
C TYR A 326 3.84 5.87 -4.77
N LEU A 327 4.93 6.18 -4.06
CA LEU A 327 6.27 5.68 -4.40
C LEU A 327 6.30 4.15 -4.44
N LEU A 328 5.77 3.49 -3.40
CA LEU A 328 5.80 2.03 -3.28
C LEU A 328 5.09 1.35 -4.46
N SER A 329 3.97 1.89 -4.95
CA SER A 329 3.24 1.32 -6.08
C SER A 329 4.10 1.22 -7.34
N TYR A 330 4.96 2.21 -7.60
CA TYR A 330 5.85 2.21 -8.78
C TYR A 330 7.12 1.36 -8.62
N PHE A 331 7.46 0.96 -7.39
CA PHE A 331 8.58 0.04 -7.13
C PHE A 331 8.11 -1.41 -6.93
N THR A 332 6.84 -1.66 -6.59
CA THR A 332 6.27 -3.01 -6.40
C THR A 332 5.57 -3.55 -7.64
N LEU A 333 4.96 -2.70 -8.47
CA LEU A 333 4.35 -3.13 -9.74
C LEU A 333 5.37 -3.73 -10.72
N GLN A 334 6.65 -3.43 -10.55
CA GLN A 334 7.73 -3.99 -11.36
C GLN A 334 8.16 -5.40 -10.91
N THR A 335 7.76 -5.87 -9.72
CA THR A 335 8.05 -7.22 -9.23
C THR A 335 6.98 -8.24 -9.61
N ASN A 336 5.86 -7.81 -10.21
CA ASN A 336 4.77 -8.70 -10.65
C ASN A 336 4.79 -9.05 -12.14
N ASP A 337 5.79 -8.56 -12.91
CA ASP A 337 6.10 -9.18 -14.19
C ASP A 337 6.77 -10.53 -13.88
N TYR A 338 6.03 -11.60 -14.12
CA TYR A 338 6.53 -12.96 -14.09
C TYR A 338 7.58 -13.14 -15.18
N ASP A 339 8.81 -12.70 -14.91
CA ASP A 339 9.96 -12.99 -15.75
C ASP A 339 10.73 -14.17 -15.18
N GLU A 340 10.64 -15.26 -15.93
CA GLU A 340 11.53 -16.42 -16.02
C GLU A 340 12.24 -16.84 -14.71
N ILE A 341 11.66 -17.81 -14.00
CA ILE A 341 12.37 -18.60 -13.01
C ILE A 341 13.28 -19.56 -13.76
N PRO A 342 14.62 -19.46 -13.65
CA PRO A 342 15.50 -20.48 -14.18
C PRO A 342 15.22 -21.81 -13.46
N ASN A 343 15.05 -22.89 -14.22
CA ASN A 343 14.95 -24.23 -13.69
C ASN A 343 16.22 -24.53 -12.85
N SER A 344 16.15 -24.52 -11.55
CA SER A 344 17.14 -25.14 -10.68
C SER A 344 16.45 -26.17 -9.81
N GLU A 345 16.83 -27.40 -10.00
CA GLU A 345 16.45 -28.56 -9.19
C GLU A 345 16.77 -28.30 -7.72
N THR A 346 15.76 -28.03 -6.94
CA THR A 346 15.59 -28.41 -5.53
C THR A 346 14.35 -27.72 -5.00
N ILE A 347 13.35 -28.50 -4.68
CA ILE A 347 12.09 -28.05 -4.10
C ILE A 347 12.34 -27.68 -2.63
N PHE A 348 12.47 -26.36 -2.35
CA PHE A 348 12.27 -25.81 -1.02
C PHE A 348 11.16 -24.76 -1.13
N GLU A 349 9.96 -25.13 -0.75
CA GLU A 349 8.88 -24.16 -0.56
C GLU A 349 9.21 -23.26 0.62
N GLY A 350 9.26 -21.95 0.35
CA GLY A 350 9.35 -20.90 1.37
C GLY A 350 10.73 -20.28 1.63
N ALA A 351 11.75 -20.60 0.87
CA ALA A 351 13.03 -19.88 0.94
C ALA A 351 12.99 -18.62 0.06
N LYS A 352 13.24 -17.44 0.67
CA LYS A 352 13.44 -16.19 -0.05
C LYS A 352 14.74 -16.28 -0.85
N LYS A 353 14.64 -16.57 -2.14
CA LYS A 353 15.78 -16.49 -3.05
C LYS A 353 15.87 -15.07 -3.56
N GLU A 354 16.92 -14.33 -3.20
CA GLU A 354 17.26 -13.07 -3.87
C GLU A 354 17.74 -13.44 -5.28
N ILE A 355 16.90 -13.12 -6.27
CA ILE A 355 17.26 -13.29 -7.68
C ILE A 355 17.72 -11.91 -8.14
N VAL A 356 19.00 -11.80 -8.47
CA VAL A 356 19.51 -10.67 -9.25
C VAL A 356 19.03 -10.91 -10.69
N VAL A 357 17.97 -10.24 -11.09
CA VAL A 357 17.44 -10.32 -12.46
C VAL A 357 18.17 -9.29 -13.29
N ASN A 358 18.86 -9.75 -14.34
CA ASN A 358 19.36 -8.86 -15.41
C ASN A 358 18.15 -8.21 -16.09
N ARG A 359 17.96 -6.92 -15.82
CA ARG A 359 16.82 -6.15 -16.29
C ARG A 359 17.13 -5.50 -17.62
N TYR A 360 16.51 -5.98 -18.68
CA TYR A 360 16.44 -5.25 -19.92
C TYR A 360 15.31 -4.21 -19.86
N GLU A 361 15.60 -2.98 -20.25
CA GLU A 361 14.65 -1.87 -20.23
C GLU A 361 13.50 -2.14 -21.22
N ARG A 362 12.25 -2.31 -20.69
CA ARG A 362 11.05 -2.49 -21.51
C ARG A 362 10.33 -1.15 -21.65
N SER A 363 10.26 -0.67 -22.87
CA SER A 363 9.60 0.60 -23.18
C SER A 363 8.07 0.47 -23.10
N HIS A 364 7.44 1.27 -22.21
CA HIS A 364 5.98 1.43 -22.14
C HIS A 364 5.40 1.83 -23.50
N GLU A 365 6.08 2.72 -24.21
CA GLU A 365 5.73 3.16 -25.56
C GLU A 365 5.72 1.99 -26.57
N ALA A 366 6.66 1.06 -26.43
CA ALA A 366 6.71 -0.13 -27.31
C ALA A 366 5.50 -1.04 -27.04
N ARG A 367 5.09 -1.21 -25.80
CA ARG A 367 3.87 -1.94 -25.44
C ARG A 367 2.62 -1.28 -26.03
N GLU A 368 2.46 0.03 -25.86
CA GLU A 368 1.32 0.77 -26.40
C GLU A 368 1.24 0.67 -27.93
N ARG A 369 2.35 0.82 -28.61
CA ARG A 369 2.42 0.66 -30.07
C ARG A 369 2.09 -0.76 -30.54
N CYS A 370 2.53 -1.78 -29.81
CA CYS A 370 2.17 -3.17 -30.08
C CYS A 370 0.65 -3.37 -29.92
N ILE A 371 0.06 -2.90 -28.82
CA ILE A 371 -1.38 -3.02 -28.56
C ILE A 371 -2.20 -2.22 -29.56
N ALA A 372 -1.77 -1.02 -29.92
CA ALA A 372 -2.43 -0.21 -30.96
C ALA A 372 -2.45 -0.90 -32.34
N ALA A 373 -1.38 -1.66 -32.67
CA ALA A 373 -1.28 -2.35 -33.94
C ALA A 373 -2.02 -3.71 -33.96
N HIS A 374 -1.98 -4.46 -32.86
CA HIS A 374 -2.45 -5.86 -32.78
C HIS A 374 -3.72 -6.06 -31.94
N GLY A 375 -4.15 -5.04 -31.17
CA GLY A 375 -5.25 -5.14 -30.22
C GLY A 375 -4.91 -5.92 -28.95
N CYS A 376 -5.92 -6.14 -28.08
CA CYS A 376 -5.80 -6.83 -26.80
C CYS A 376 -6.26 -8.30 -26.82
N LYS A 377 -6.15 -8.96 -27.99
CA LYS A 377 -6.51 -10.37 -28.18
C LYS A 377 -5.26 -11.26 -28.20
N CYS A 378 -5.28 -12.34 -27.42
CA CYS A 378 -4.16 -13.26 -27.36
C CYS A 378 -3.85 -13.88 -28.73
N ALA A 379 -2.63 -13.68 -29.22
CA ALA A 379 -2.18 -14.20 -30.50
C ALA A 379 -2.08 -15.75 -30.54
N VAL A 380 -2.04 -16.41 -29.39
CA VAL A 380 -1.99 -17.89 -29.29
C VAL A 380 -3.38 -18.49 -29.21
N CYS A 381 -4.16 -18.22 -28.16
CA CYS A 381 -5.43 -18.87 -27.88
C CYS A 381 -6.67 -18.02 -28.20
N GLY A 382 -6.50 -16.81 -28.68
CA GLY A 382 -7.60 -15.92 -29.02
C GLY A 382 -8.32 -15.29 -27.82
N MET A 383 -7.88 -15.49 -26.58
CA MET A 383 -8.47 -14.92 -25.36
C MET A 383 -8.57 -13.40 -25.47
N ASP A 384 -9.74 -12.88 -25.18
CA ASP A 384 -10.07 -11.46 -25.14
C ASP A 384 -10.69 -11.18 -23.77
N PHE A 385 -9.94 -10.48 -22.91
CA PHE A 385 -10.34 -10.29 -21.51
C PHE A 385 -11.54 -9.34 -21.38
N GLU A 386 -11.67 -8.37 -22.25
CA GLU A 386 -12.84 -7.48 -22.22
C GLU A 386 -14.13 -8.24 -22.55
N LYS A 387 -14.07 -9.17 -23.51
CA LYS A 387 -15.24 -10.01 -23.84
C LYS A 387 -15.63 -11.00 -22.73
N VAL A 388 -14.64 -11.48 -22.00
CA VAL A 388 -14.89 -12.51 -20.95
C VAL A 388 -15.25 -11.85 -19.61
N TYR A 389 -14.62 -10.76 -19.26
CA TYR A 389 -14.73 -10.12 -17.92
C TYR A 389 -15.39 -8.75 -17.95
N GLY A 390 -15.79 -8.25 -19.11
CA GLY A 390 -16.37 -6.91 -19.25
C GLY A 390 -15.31 -5.80 -19.05
N GLU A 391 -15.75 -4.67 -18.53
CA GLU A 391 -14.92 -3.46 -18.40
C GLU A 391 -13.63 -3.67 -17.59
N ILE A 392 -13.63 -4.54 -16.59
CA ILE A 392 -12.44 -4.84 -15.79
C ILE A 392 -11.35 -5.57 -16.58
N GLY A 393 -11.71 -6.19 -17.72
CA GLY A 393 -10.79 -6.86 -18.62
C GLY A 393 -10.26 -5.98 -19.76
N ARG A 394 -10.70 -4.71 -19.85
CA ARG A 394 -10.27 -3.78 -20.89
C ARG A 394 -8.77 -3.53 -20.78
N ASP A 395 -8.10 -3.59 -21.93
CA ASP A 395 -6.64 -3.36 -22.09
C ASP A 395 -5.73 -4.31 -21.30
N PHE A 396 -6.31 -5.38 -20.71
CA PHE A 396 -5.54 -6.38 -19.98
C PHE A 396 -4.99 -7.45 -20.92
N ILE A 397 -3.71 -7.33 -21.27
CA ILE A 397 -2.96 -8.30 -22.09
C ILE A 397 -1.45 -8.18 -21.77
N HIS A 398 -0.71 -9.28 -21.88
CA HIS A 398 0.75 -9.24 -21.89
C HIS A 398 1.30 -9.01 -23.29
N VAL A 399 2.52 -8.49 -23.37
CA VAL A 399 3.25 -8.33 -24.65
C VAL A 399 4.52 -9.16 -24.56
N HIS A 400 4.68 -10.07 -25.52
CA HIS A 400 5.81 -11.01 -25.61
C HIS A 400 6.75 -10.61 -26.73
N HIS A 401 8.08 -10.67 -26.48
CA HIS A 401 9.12 -10.47 -27.48
C HIS A 401 9.28 -11.73 -28.33
N ILE A 402 9.09 -11.61 -29.63
CA ILE A 402 9.28 -12.74 -30.58
C ILE A 402 10.73 -13.20 -30.56
N ILE A 403 11.67 -12.27 -30.43
CA ILE A 403 13.10 -12.53 -30.26
C ILE A 403 13.46 -12.25 -28.79
N PRO A 404 13.91 -13.25 -28.00
CA PRO A 404 14.25 -13.04 -26.60
C PRO A 404 15.34 -11.96 -26.42
N LEU A 405 15.10 -10.98 -25.53
CA LEU A 405 16.06 -9.92 -25.24
C LEU A 405 17.40 -10.46 -24.71
N SER A 406 17.37 -11.59 -24.01
CA SER A 406 18.56 -12.31 -23.53
C SER A 406 19.53 -12.74 -24.65
N SER A 407 19.03 -12.90 -25.87
CA SER A 407 19.84 -13.28 -27.04
C SER A 407 20.53 -12.11 -27.73
N ILE A 408 20.15 -10.85 -27.41
CA ILE A 408 20.63 -9.66 -28.17
C ILE A 408 21.82 -8.99 -27.47
N GLY A 409 21.91 -8.98 -26.15
CA GLY A 409 23.08 -8.55 -25.36
C GLY A 409 23.58 -7.11 -25.54
N LYS A 410 22.87 -6.26 -26.30
CA LYS A 410 23.20 -4.85 -26.59
C LYS A 410 21.93 -4.03 -26.77
N GLU A 411 22.01 -2.72 -26.54
CA GLU A 411 20.98 -1.78 -26.97
C GLU A 411 20.67 -1.93 -28.45
N TYR A 412 19.40 -2.21 -28.81
CA TYR A 412 18.98 -2.29 -30.20
C TYR A 412 17.65 -1.55 -30.40
N LYS A 413 17.40 -1.13 -31.63
CA LYS A 413 16.19 -0.43 -32.01
C LYS A 413 15.06 -1.43 -32.24
N LEU A 414 14.16 -1.58 -31.27
CA LEU A 414 12.99 -2.44 -31.33
C LEU A 414 11.95 -1.89 -32.30
N ASP A 415 11.39 -2.74 -33.18
CA ASP A 415 10.16 -2.47 -33.93
C ASP A 415 8.96 -3.07 -33.20
N PRO A 416 8.17 -2.27 -32.43
CA PRO A 416 7.11 -2.79 -31.59
C PRO A 416 5.98 -3.51 -32.33
N VAL A 417 5.83 -3.25 -33.62
CA VAL A 417 4.78 -3.84 -34.45
C VAL A 417 5.20 -5.22 -35.00
N LYS A 418 6.50 -5.40 -35.29
CA LYS A 418 7.00 -6.64 -35.89
C LYS A 418 7.59 -7.61 -34.87
N GLU A 419 8.14 -7.11 -33.76
CA GLU A 419 8.94 -7.89 -32.82
C GLU A 419 8.20 -8.16 -31.49
N LEU A 420 7.03 -7.52 -31.30
CA LEU A 420 6.19 -7.73 -30.14
C LEU A 420 4.84 -8.32 -30.54
N VAL A 421 4.28 -9.17 -29.66
CA VAL A 421 2.99 -9.81 -29.91
C VAL A 421 2.15 -9.87 -28.60
N PRO A 422 0.84 -9.54 -28.65
CA PRO A 422 -0.03 -9.67 -27.49
C PRO A 422 -0.34 -11.13 -27.17
N VAL A 423 -0.18 -11.53 -25.92
CA VAL A 423 -0.49 -12.88 -25.43
C VAL A 423 -1.16 -12.82 -24.07
N CYS A 424 -2.08 -13.72 -23.76
CA CYS A 424 -2.64 -13.80 -22.41
C CYS A 424 -1.59 -14.31 -21.40
N PRO A 425 -1.75 -14.03 -20.09
CA PRO A 425 -0.81 -14.48 -19.06
C PRO A 425 -0.52 -15.97 -19.11
N ASN A 426 -1.53 -16.79 -19.35
CA ASN A 426 -1.37 -18.27 -19.42
C ASN A 426 -0.51 -18.68 -20.63
N CYS A 427 -0.80 -18.16 -21.82
CA CYS A 427 0.00 -18.44 -23.00
C CYS A 427 1.42 -17.89 -22.87
N HIS A 428 1.61 -16.72 -22.24
CA HIS A 428 2.92 -16.16 -21.97
C HIS A 428 3.76 -17.09 -21.10
N ALA A 429 3.19 -17.59 -19.99
CA ALA A 429 3.84 -18.59 -19.15
C ALA A 429 4.19 -19.88 -19.89
N MET A 430 3.31 -20.33 -20.81
CA MET A 430 3.55 -21.55 -21.59
C MET A 430 4.64 -21.35 -22.65
N LEU A 431 4.74 -20.17 -23.30
CA LEU A 431 5.83 -19.85 -24.21
C LEU A 431 7.19 -20.04 -23.57
N HIS A 432 7.32 -19.62 -22.30
CA HIS A 432 8.57 -19.69 -21.52
C HIS A 432 8.82 -21.03 -20.81
N ARG A 433 8.07 -22.09 -21.11
CA ARG A 433 8.35 -23.46 -20.57
C ARG A 433 9.55 -24.15 -21.21
N LYS A 434 10.16 -23.55 -22.22
CA LYS A 434 11.36 -24.04 -22.91
C LYS A 434 12.33 -22.89 -23.14
N GLU A 435 13.63 -23.16 -23.17
CA GLU A 435 14.67 -22.22 -23.54
C GLU A 435 15.41 -22.71 -24.81
N PRO A 436 15.46 -21.92 -25.89
CA PRO A 436 14.72 -20.65 -26.08
C PRO A 436 13.21 -20.88 -26.08
N PRO A 437 12.41 -19.82 -25.77
CA PRO A 437 10.94 -19.92 -25.69
C PRO A 437 10.30 -20.52 -26.94
N TYR A 438 9.17 -21.18 -26.77
CA TYR A 438 8.38 -21.64 -27.91
C TYR A 438 7.94 -20.46 -28.78
N THR A 439 7.88 -20.66 -30.08
CA THR A 439 7.27 -19.68 -30.99
C THR A 439 5.74 -19.68 -30.84
N ILE A 440 5.10 -18.58 -31.22
CA ILE A 440 3.62 -18.48 -31.24
C ILE A 440 2.99 -19.61 -32.01
N LEU A 441 3.59 -19.99 -33.17
CA LEU A 441 3.09 -21.07 -34.01
C LEU A 441 3.24 -22.47 -33.40
N GLU A 442 4.35 -22.72 -32.69
CA GLU A 442 4.55 -23.98 -31.97
C GLU A 442 3.51 -24.12 -30.85
N LEU A 443 3.34 -23.06 -30.03
CA LEU A 443 2.37 -23.14 -28.94
C LEU A 443 0.93 -23.22 -29.44
N LYS A 444 0.58 -22.57 -30.56
CA LYS A 444 -0.74 -22.77 -31.20
C LYS A 444 -1.01 -24.20 -31.58
N LYS A 445 -0.01 -24.91 -32.12
CA LYS A 445 -0.15 -26.33 -32.52
C LYS A 445 -0.30 -27.26 -31.30
N MET A 446 0.14 -26.85 -30.13
CA MET A 446 0.05 -27.61 -28.88
C MET A 446 -1.27 -27.40 -28.12
N LEU A 447 -2.07 -26.40 -28.54
CA LEU A 447 -3.39 -26.19 -27.92
C LEU A 447 -4.31 -27.37 -28.22
N THR A 448 -4.87 -27.96 -27.15
CA THR A 448 -5.84 -29.05 -27.22
C THR A 448 -7.29 -28.56 -27.21
N ILE A 449 -7.50 -27.22 -27.16
CA ILE A 449 -8.84 -26.61 -27.15
C ILE A 449 -9.22 -26.36 -28.61
N GLU A 450 -10.30 -26.98 -29.07
CA GLU A 450 -10.95 -26.64 -30.33
C GLU A 450 -11.41 -25.18 -30.30
N GLN A 451 -11.05 -24.41 -31.33
CA GLN A 451 -11.41 -23.00 -31.48
C GLN A 451 -12.84 -22.82 -31.96
#